data_6050ff63537502d4a592fea6d27b059c
#
_entry.id   6050ff63537502d4a592fea6d27b059c
#
_cell.length_a   1.000
_cell.length_b   1.000
_cell.length_c   1.000
_cell.angle_alpha   90.00
_cell.angle_beta   90.00
_cell.angle_gamma   90.00
#
_symmetry.space_group_name_H-M   'P 1'
#
loop_
_entity.id
_entity.type
_entity.pdbx_description
1 polymer ?
#
loop_
_entity_poly.entity_id
_entity_poly.type
_entity_poly.pdbx_seq_one_letter_code
_entity_poly.pdbx_strand_id
1 'polypeptide(L)'
;MSIIQIQHLYKTFGTGENAVHALEDISLDIQKGEIFGIIGLSGAGKSTLVRCMNLLERPTSGTVIVDGKDMTALSEKELRLARRNVTMIFQSFNLLMQRTVLKNVCFPMELSGIPAAQARKRALELLDLVGLREKADAYPSQLSGGQKQRVAIARALATDPQVLLCDDATSALDPTTTASILALLKDLNEKLGVTVVVITHQMSVIEEICSRVAILDGGVVAEQGK
;
A
#
# COMPACT_ATOMS: atom_id res chain seq x y z
N MET A 1 -19.39 -3.58 -3.83
CA MET A 1 -18.72 -4.32 -4.93
C MET A 1 -17.26 -4.50 -4.55
N SER A 2 -16.81 -5.74 -4.57
CA SER A 2 -15.45 -6.08 -4.16
C SER A 2 -14.41 -5.54 -5.14
N ILE A 3 -13.37 -4.89 -4.61
CA ILE A 3 -12.23 -4.40 -5.40
C ILE A 3 -11.05 -5.36 -5.32
N ILE A 4 -10.87 -6.03 -4.17
CA ILE A 4 -9.86 -7.08 -3.99
C ILE A 4 -10.57 -8.33 -3.48
N GLN A 5 -10.29 -9.47 -4.12
CA GLN A 5 -10.70 -10.80 -3.66
C GLN A 5 -9.48 -11.70 -3.61
N ILE A 6 -9.28 -12.31 -2.46
CA ILE A 6 -8.25 -13.31 -2.24
C ILE A 6 -8.96 -14.62 -2.01
N GLN A 7 -8.58 -15.67 -2.74
CA GLN A 7 -9.24 -16.97 -2.71
C GLN A 7 -8.22 -18.07 -2.47
N HIS A 8 -8.33 -18.74 -1.33
CA HIS A 8 -7.51 -19.88 -0.95
C HIS A 8 -6.01 -19.66 -1.17
N LEU A 9 -5.49 -18.51 -0.70
CA LEU A 9 -4.11 -18.09 -0.92
C LEU A 9 -3.18 -18.80 0.05
N TYR A 10 -2.14 -19.43 -0.49
CA TYR A 10 -1.04 -20.02 0.26
C TYR A 10 0.28 -19.38 -0.13
N LYS A 11 1.16 -19.19 0.84
CA LYS A 11 2.54 -18.76 0.57
C LYS A 11 3.51 -19.51 1.45
N THR A 12 4.38 -20.29 0.81
CA THR A 12 5.49 -21.01 1.45
C THR A 12 6.80 -20.49 0.90
N PHE A 13 7.75 -20.19 1.77
CA PHE A 13 9.13 -19.87 1.44
C PHE A 13 10.03 -21.08 1.71
N GLY A 14 11.01 -21.30 0.87
CA GLY A 14 11.92 -22.45 0.96
C GLY A 14 11.27 -23.76 0.51
N THR A 15 11.97 -24.87 0.73
CA THR A 15 11.56 -26.23 0.35
C THR A 15 12.02 -27.23 1.39
N GLY A 16 11.35 -28.39 1.47
CA GLY A 16 11.70 -29.48 2.40
C GLY A 16 11.57 -29.08 3.87
N GLU A 17 12.47 -29.54 4.71
CA GLU A 17 12.44 -29.32 6.17
C GLU A 17 12.61 -27.84 6.59
N ASN A 18 13.14 -26.99 5.69
CA ASN A 18 13.30 -25.55 5.92
C ASN A 18 12.15 -24.71 5.35
N ALA A 19 11.06 -25.34 4.95
CA ALA A 19 9.89 -24.63 4.43
C ALA A 19 9.21 -23.80 5.54
N VAL A 20 8.92 -22.53 5.26
CA VAL A 20 8.18 -21.63 6.15
C VAL A 20 6.83 -21.34 5.50
N HIS A 21 5.75 -21.83 6.11
CA HIS A 21 4.38 -21.56 5.69
C HIS A 21 3.98 -20.17 6.22
N ALA A 22 4.11 -19.15 5.39
CA ALA A 22 3.85 -17.77 5.79
C ALA A 22 2.39 -17.38 5.69
N LEU A 23 1.64 -18.04 4.79
CA LEU A 23 0.19 -17.87 4.62
C LEU A 23 -0.45 -19.22 4.29
N GLU A 24 -1.57 -19.49 4.95
CA GLU A 24 -2.32 -20.75 4.81
C GLU A 24 -3.81 -20.45 4.64
N ASP A 25 -4.36 -20.83 3.50
CA ASP A 25 -5.80 -20.73 3.16
C ASP A 25 -6.43 -19.35 3.39
N ILE A 26 -5.72 -18.29 3.02
CA ILE A 26 -6.24 -16.95 3.17
C ILE A 26 -7.35 -16.68 2.15
N SER A 27 -8.54 -16.35 2.65
CA SER A 27 -9.66 -15.87 1.84
C SER A 27 -10.19 -14.56 2.41
N LEU A 28 -10.14 -13.48 1.63
CA LEU A 28 -10.54 -12.12 2.02
C LEU A 28 -11.26 -11.42 0.87
N ASP A 29 -12.20 -10.56 1.24
CA ASP A 29 -12.96 -9.70 0.33
C ASP A 29 -12.93 -8.26 0.82
N ILE A 30 -12.39 -7.34 0.01
CA ILE A 30 -12.25 -5.92 0.34
C ILE A 30 -13.14 -5.12 -0.61
N GLN A 31 -14.00 -4.27 -0.05
CA GLN A 31 -14.97 -3.51 -0.83
C GLN A 31 -14.34 -2.25 -1.42
N LYS A 32 -14.85 -1.82 -2.57
CA LYS A 32 -14.39 -0.57 -3.21
C LYS A 32 -14.69 0.63 -2.31
N GLY A 33 -13.68 1.48 -2.11
CA GLY A 33 -13.80 2.73 -1.35
C GLY A 33 -13.75 2.56 0.17
N GLU A 34 -13.57 1.33 0.70
CA GLU A 34 -13.39 1.17 2.15
C GLU A 34 -11.94 1.38 2.60
N ILE A 35 -11.76 1.67 3.88
CA ILE A 35 -10.47 1.54 4.56
C ILE A 35 -10.52 0.22 5.34
N PHE A 36 -9.75 -0.76 4.88
CA PHE A 36 -9.71 -2.11 5.43
C PHE A 36 -8.42 -2.31 6.23
N GLY A 37 -8.55 -2.79 7.46
CA GLY A 37 -7.43 -3.08 8.36
C GLY A 37 -7.01 -4.54 8.32
N ILE A 38 -5.70 -4.79 8.40
CA ILE A 38 -5.15 -6.11 8.66
C ILE A 38 -4.23 -5.99 9.87
N ILE A 39 -4.63 -6.62 10.97
CA ILE A 39 -3.90 -6.59 12.24
C ILE A 39 -3.38 -7.98 12.60
N GLY A 40 -2.31 -8.04 13.36
CA GLY A 40 -1.72 -9.29 13.87
C GLY A 40 -0.36 -9.04 14.49
N LEU A 41 0.16 -10.00 15.21
CA LEU A 41 1.48 -9.93 15.82
C LEU A 41 2.61 -9.88 14.77
N SER A 42 3.81 -9.52 15.22
CA SER A 42 4.99 -9.62 14.37
C SER A 42 5.18 -11.06 13.90
N GLY A 43 5.47 -11.26 12.62
CA GLY A 43 5.60 -12.61 12.05
C GLY A 43 4.29 -13.28 11.63
N ALA A 44 3.11 -12.71 11.89
CA ALA A 44 1.82 -13.30 11.53
C ALA A 44 1.55 -13.41 10.00
N GLY A 45 2.46 -12.94 9.12
CA GLY A 45 2.30 -13.02 7.66
C GLY A 45 1.75 -11.75 6.99
N LYS A 46 1.46 -10.68 7.74
CA LYS A 46 0.81 -9.45 7.24
C LYS A 46 1.51 -8.82 6.03
N SER A 47 2.82 -8.55 6.12
CA SER A 47 3.58 -7.98 5.01
C SER A 47 3.69 -8.94 3.82
N THR A 48 3.71 -10.24 4.06
CA THR A 48 3.64 -11.25 3.00
C THR A 48 2.30 -11.18 2.28
N LEU A 49 1.20 -11.09 3.03
CA LEU A 49 -0.14 -11.00 2.47
C LEU A 49 -0.30 -9.77 1.57
N VAL A 50 0.10 -8.59 2.04
CA VAL A 50 -0.02 -7.37 1.22
C VAL A 50 0.88 -7.41 -0.01
N ARG A 51 2.06 -8.01 0.10
CA ARG A 51 2.94 -8.22 -1.08
C ARG A 51 2.37 -9.23 -2.06
N CYS A 52 1.57 -10.18 -1.61
CA CYS A 52 0.81 -11.06 -2.49
C CYS A 52 -0.35 -10.32 -3.18
N MET A 53 -0.99 -9.34 -2.52
CA MET A 53 -2.09 -8.56 -3.13
C MET A 53 -1.67 -7.80 -4.40
N ASN A 54 -0.43 -7.32 -4.47
CA ASN A 54 0.11 -6.66 -5.68
C ASN A 54 1.13 -7.53 -6.43
N LEU A 55 1.22 -8.82 -6.09
CA LEU A 55 2.15 -9.79 -6.67
C LEU A 55 3.63 -9.37 -6.62
N LEU A 56 4.04 -8.52 -5.65
CA LEU A 56 5.47 -8.37 -5.32
C LEU A 56 6.04 -9.69 -4.80
N GLU A 57 5.22 -10.45 -4.08
CA GLU A 57 5.44 -11.86 -3.77
C GLU A 57 4.40 -12.70 -4.51
N ARG A 58 4.82 -13.63 -5.35
CA ARG A 58 3.89 -14.57 -5.97
C ARG A 58 3.44 -15.59 -4.93
N PRO A 59 2.12 -15.83 -4.78
CA PRO A 59 1.63 -16.90 -3.93
C PRO A 59 2.11 -18.27 -4.44
N THR A 60 2.17 -19.25 -3.56
CA THR A 60 2.46 -20.65 -3.91
C THR A 60 1.25 -21.28 -4.61
N SER A 61 0.03 -20.94 -4.13
CA SER A 61 -1.24 -21.32 -4.77
C SER A 61 -2.34 -20.34 -4.34
N GLY A 62 -3.51 -20.47 -4.94
CA GLY A 62 -4.64 -19.56 -4.74
C GLY A 62 -4.65 -18.40 -5.73
N THR A 63 -5.65 -17.53 -5.62
CA THR A 63 -5.94 -16.48 -6.59
C THR A 63 -6.05 -15.12 -5.91
N VAL A 64 -5.54 -14.08 -6.58
CA VAL A 64 -5.69 -12.67 -6.19
C VAL A 64 -6.36 -11.94 -7.34
N ILE A 65 -7.58 -11.49 -7.13
CA ILE A 65 -8.36 -10.72 -8.10
C ILE A 65 -8.41 -9.26 -7.64
N VAL A 66 -8.04 -8.33 -8.52
CA VAL A 66 -8.12 -6.89 -8.26
C VAL A 66 -8.89 -6.23 -9.41
N ASP A 67 -9.92 -5.48 -9.06
CA ASP A 67 -10.81 -4.82 -10.03
C ASP A 67 -11.30 -5.79 -11.12
N GLY A 68 -11.71 -7.00 -10.70
CA GLY A 68 -12.19 -8.08 -11.56
C GLY A 68 -11.11 -8.80 -12.39
N LYS A 69 -9.84 -8.45 -12.25
CA LYS A 69 -8.71 -9.04 -12.97
C LYS A 69 -7.92 -9.99 -12.08
N ASP A 70 -7.76 -11.23 -12.50
CA ASP A 70 -6.88 -12.19 -11.83
C ASP A 70 -5.40 -11.80 -12.03
N MET A 71 -4.80 -11.27 -10.96
CA MET A 71 -3.42 -10.83 -10.94
C MET A 71 -2.43 -12.00 -11.04
N THR A 72 -2.82 -13.18 -10.56
CA THR A 72 -1.95 -14.37 -10.50
C THR A 72 -1.72 -14.96 -11.89
N ALA A 73 -2.67 -14.77 -12.81
CA ALA A 73 -2.60 -15.25 -14.19
C ALA A 73 -1.85 -14.32 -15.15
N LEU A 74 -1.50 -13.09 -14.70
CA LEU A 74 -0.87 -12.09 -15.57
C LEU A 74 0.59 -12.41 -15.88
N SER A 75 0.99 -12.10 -17.10
CA SER A 75 2.41 -12.00 -17.48
C SER A 75 3.09 -10.83 -16.77
N GLU A 76 4.42 -10.83 -16.70
CA GLU A 76 5.19 -9.74 -16.06
C GLU A 76 4.92 -8.37 -16.69
N LYS A 77 4.66 -8.31 -18.00
CA LYS A 77 4.33 -7.07 -18.70
C LYS A 77 2.95 -6.55 -18.28
N GLU A 78 1.95 -7.41 -18.23
CA GLU A 78 0.58 -7.07 -17.81
C GLU A 78 0.55 -6.71 -16.32
N LEU A 79 1.30 -7.44 -15.49
CA LEU A 79 1.42 -7.18 -14.06
C LEU A 79 2.01 -5.80 -13.75
N ARG A 80 3.02 -5.35 -14.53
CA ARG A 80 3.54 -3.98 -14.40
C ARG A 80 2.48 -2.92 -14.71
N LEU A 81 1.60 -3.18 -15.66
CA LEU A 81 0.49 -2.28 -15.98
C LEU A 81 -0.58 -2.32 -14.88
N ALA A 82 -0.94 -3.50 -14.40
CA ALA A 82 -1.92 -3.67 -13.33
C ALA A 82 -1.49 -3.01 -12.01
N ARG A 83 -0.19 -3.06 -11.68
CA ARG A 83 0.38 -2.40 -10.49
C ARG A 83 0.26 -0.86 -10.50
N ARG A 84 -0.10 -0.23 -11.61
CA ARG A 84 -0.44 1.20 -11.62
C ARG A 84 -1.74 1.49 -10.86
N ASN A 85 -2.66 0.53 -10.83
CA ASN A 85 -3.94 0.64 -10.13
C ASN A 85 -3.86 0.18 -8.67
N VAL A 86 -2.79 -0.53 -8.28
CA VAL A 86 -2.57 -1.04 -6.92
C VAL A 86 -1.19 -0.63 -6.46
N THR A 87 -1.10 0.50 -5.82
CA THR A 87 0.18 1.06 -5.36
C THR A 87 0.44 0.74 -3.90
N MET A 88 1.71 0.82 -3.50
CA MET A 88 2.13 0.45 -2.16
C MET A 88 2.93 1.55 -1.49
N ILE A 89 2.59 1.81 -0.23
CA ILE A 89 3.32 2.66 0.70
C ILE A 89 4.06 1.72 1.64
N PHE A 90 5.37 1.81 1.67
CA PHE A 90 6.25 0.92 2.43
C PHE A 90 6.59 1.51 3.80
N GLN A 91 6.85 0.65 4.76
CA GLN A 91 7.30 1.00 6.11
C GLN A 91 8.52 1.95 6.12
N SER A 92 9.50 1.74 5.25
CA SER A 92 10.74 2.52 5.17
C SER A 92 10.71 3.64 4.15
N PHE A 93 9.53 4.15 3.76
CA PHE A 93 9.29 5.20 2.76
C PHE A 93 9.79 4.87 1.34
N ASN A 94 10.92 4.20 1.18
CA ASN A 94 11.57 3.80 -0.07
C ASN A 94 11.71 4.96 -1.09
N LEU A 95 12.08 6.15 -0.59
CA LEU A 95 12.32 7.31 -1.45
C LEU A 95 13.67 7.18 -2.16
N LEU A 96 13.72 7.68 -3.38
CA LEU A 96 14.94 7.79 -4.16
C LEU A 96 15.79 8.94 -3.59
N MET A 97 16.78 8.61 -2.77
CA MET A 97 17.55 9.58 -1.97
C MET A 97 18.32 10.60 -2.82
N GLN A 98 18.68 10.24 -4.05
CA GLN A 98 19.42 11.08 -5.00
C GLN A 98 18.51 11.93 -5.90
N ARG A 99 17.18 11.82 -5.72
CA ARG A 99 16.18 12.60 -6.44
C ARG A 99 15.48 13.58 -5.50
N THR A 100 15.12 14.75 -6.00
CA THR A 100 14.30 15.69 -5.23
C THR A 100 12.92 15.12 -4.92
N VAL A 101 12.19 15.74 -3.98
CA VAL A 101 10.81 15.41 -3.64
C VAL A 101 9.93 15.37 -4.88
N LEU A 102 9.97 16.42 -5.71
CA LEU A 102 9.23 16.49 -6.96
C LEU A 102 9.56 15.31 -7.89
N LYS A 103 10.84 15.01 -8.08
CA LYS A 103 11.28 13.90 -8.94
C LYS A 103 10.92 12.52 -8.37
N ASN A 104 10.81 12.39 -7.05
CA ASN A 104 10.27 11.17 -6.43
C ASN A 104 8.80 10.97 -6.81
N VAL A 105 7.98 12.02 -6.75
CA VAL A 105 6.55 11.93 -7.11
C VAL A 105 6.35 11.77 -8.62
N CYS A 106 7.19 12.38 -9.45
CA CYS A 106 7.16 12.20 -10.92
C CYS A 106 7.52 10.77 -11.36
N PHE A 107 8.31 10.05 -10.58
CA PHE A 107 8.95 8.80 -11.02
C PHE A 107 7.97 7.71 -11.53
N PRO A 108 6.83 7.40 -10.88
CA PRO A 108 5.87 6.44 -11.43
C PRO A 108 5.26 6.88 -12.77
N MET A 109 5.08 8.18 -12.95
CA MET A 109 4.55 8.76 -14.19
C MET A 109 5.59 8.71 -15.32
N GLU A 110 6.87 8.96 -15.00
CA GLU A 110 8.00 8.77 -15.94
C GLU A 110 8.04 7.34 -16.47
N LEU A 111 7.96 6.35 -15.57
CA LEU A 111 7.91 4.92 -15.93
C LEU A 111 6.66 4.55 -16.76
N SER A 112 5.61 5.34 -16.62
CA SER A 112 4.36 5.16 -17.37
C SER A 112 4.39 5.85 -18.74
N GLY A 113 5.47 6.56 -19.10
CA GLY A 113 5.60 7.27 -20.36
C GLY A 113 4.81 8.59 -20.41
N ILE A 114 4.37 9.12 -19.25
CA ILE A 114 3.67 10.40 -19.19
C ILE A 114 4.66 11.55 -19.51
N PRO A 115 4.30 12.49 -20.39
CA PRO A 115 5.15 13.61 -20.75
C PRO A 115 5.61 14.42 -19.52
N ALA A 116 6.88 14.81 -19.48
CA ALA A 116 7.52 15.46 -18.33
C ALA A 116 6.75 16.69 -17.79
N ALA A 117 6.19 17.51 -18.68
CA ALA A 117 5.40 18.68 -18.30
C ALA A 117 4.10 18.28 -17.55
N GLN A 118 3.42 17.23 -18.00
CA GLN A 118 2.22 16.71 -17.36
C GLN A 118 2.55 16.04 -16.02
N ALA A 119 3.61 15.21 -15.99
CA ALA A 119 4.09 14.59 -14.76
C ALA A 119 4.47 15.62 -13.71
N ARG A 120 5.19 16.70 -14.10
CA ARG A 120 5.54 17.79 -13.21
C ARG A 120 4.30 18.51 -12.66
N LYS A 121 3.33 18.85 -13.51
CA LYS A 121 2.08 19.51 -13.09
C LYS A 121 1.35 18.64 -12.05
N ARG A 122 1.10 17.37 -12.38
CA ARG A 122 0.41 16.42 -11.49
C ARG A 122 1.17 16.22 -10.18
N ALA A 123 2.49 16.10 -10.21
CA ALA A 123 3.30 15.94 -9.01
C ALA A 123 3.21 17.17 -8.08
N LEU A 124 3.16 18.38 -8.61
CA LEU A 124 2.97 19.59 -7.81
C LEU A 124 1.57 19.66 -7.18
N GLU A 125 0.53 19.23 -7.88
CA GLU A 125 -0.83 19.10 -7.32
C GLU A 125 -0.87 18.08 -6.18
N LEU A 126 -0.21 16.94 -6.33
CA LEU A 126 -0.11 15.91 -5.29
C LEU A 126 0.72 16.36 -4.08
N LEU A 127 1.79 17.11 -4.31
CA LEU A 127 2.58 17.71 -3.23
C LEU A 127 1.78 18.77 -2.46
N ASP A 128 0.94 19.52 -3.15
CA ASP A 128 0.01 20.48 -2.54
C ASP A 128 -1.02 19.73 -1.65
N LEU A 129 -1.59 18.66 -2.19
CA LEU A 129 -2.56 17.80 -1.49
C LEU A 129 -2.01 17.23 -0.16
N VAL A 130 -0.71 16.89 -0.12
CA VAL A 130 -0.05 16.41 1.10
C VAL A 130 0.63 17.51 1.91
N GLY A 131 0.49 18.79 1.53
CA GLY A 131 1.03 19.95 2.24
C GLY A 131 2.55 20.11 2.15
N LEU A 132 3.16 19.74 1.02
CA LEU A 132 4.62 19.76 0.82
C LEU A 132 5.07 20.44 -0.47
N ARG A 133 4.23 21.30 -1.03
CA ARG A 133 4.54 21.99 -2.31
C ARG A 133 5.84 22.81 -2.25
N GLU A 134 6.07 23.49 -1.12
CA GLU A 134 7.27 24.30 -0.88
C GLU A 134 8.55 23.47 -0.72
N LYS A 135 8.42 22.15 -0.51
CA LYS A 135 9.54 21.19 -0.42
C LYS A 135 9.86 20.48 -1.73
N ALA A 136 9.24 20.89 -2.85
CA ALA A 136 9.38 20.23 -4.16
C ALA A 136 10.84 20.01 -4.59
N ASP A 137 11.71 20.99 -4.35
CA ASP A 137 13.12 20.96 -4.74
C ASP A 137 14.06 20.41 -3.64
N ALA A 138 13.53 20.11 -2.45
CA ALA A 138 14.30 19.49 -1.37
C ALA A 138 14.63 18.02 -1.70
N TYR A 139 15.66 17.47 -1.05
CA TYR A 139 16.01 16.05 -1.09
C TYR A 139 15.43 15.31 0.12
N PRO A 140 15.18 14.00 0.03
CA PRO A 140 14.66 13.22 1.15
C PRO A 140 15.49 13.31 2.43
N SER A 141 16.81 13.50 2.34
CA SER A 141 17.69 13.70 3.50
C SER A 141 17.37 14.96 4.31
N GLN A 142 16.68 15.94 3.72
CA GLN A 142 16.32 17.21 4.33
C GLN A 142 14.91 17.19 4.95
N LEU A 143 14.24 16.03 4.95
CA LEU A 143 12.86 15.87 5.41
C LEU A 143 12.77 15.12 6.73
N SER A 144 11.80 15.48 7.57
CA SER A 144 11.40 14.67 8.72
C SER A 144 10.77 13.34 8.29
N GLY A 145 10.61 12.39 9.23
CA GLY A 145 9.94 11.10 8.96
C GLY A 145 8.53 11.27 8.40
N GLY A 146 7.71 12.13 9.03
CA GLY A 146 6.36 12.42 8.57
C GLY A 146 6.32 13.10 7.19
N GLN A 147 7.27 13.99 6.89
CA GLN A 147 7.39 14.59 5.56
C GLN A 147 7.77 13.52 4.51
N LYS A 148 8.71 12.63 4.81
CA LYS A 148 9.06 11.49 3.93
C LYS A 148 7.85 10.62 3.65
N GLN A 149 7.03 10.33 4.68
CA GLN A 149 5.80 9.56 4.53
C GLN A 149 4.78 10.26 3.62
N ARG A 150 4.58 11.56 3.79
CA ARG A 150 3.71 12.36 2.91
C ARG A 150 4.19 12.35 1.45
N VAL A 151 5.51 12.40 1.21
CA VAL A 151 6.08 12.24 -0.15
C VAL A 151 5.83 10.84 -0.69
N ALA A 152 5.97 9.79 0.13
CA ALA A 152 5.68 8.42 -0.29
C ALA A 152 4.19 8.23 -0.66
N ILE A 153 3.28 8.85 0.10
CA ILE A 153 1.84 8.88 -0.21
C ILE A 153 1.60 9.62 -1.54
N ALA A 154 2.14 10.82 -1.72
CA ALA A 154 2.00 11.58 -2.97
C ALA A 154 2.53 10.78 -4.17
N ARG A 155 3.67 10.11 -4.03
CA ARG A 155 4.24 9.23 -5.06
C ARG A 155 3.32 8.05 -5.38
N ALA A 156 2.71 7.44 -4.36
CA ALA A 156 1.79 6.32 -4.55
C ALA A 156 0.52 6.75 -5.31
N LEU A 157 0.07 7.99 -5.15
CA LEU A 157 -1.09 8.56 -5.85
C LEU A 157 -0.79 9.02 -7.29
N ALA A 158 0.48 9.02 -7.72
CA ALA A 158 0.89 9.64 -8.98
C ALA A 158 0.27 8.99 -10.24
N THR A 159 -0.15 7.74 -10.15
CA THR A 159 -0.78 6.98 -11.24
C THR A 159 -2.30 6.86 -11.09
N ASP A 160 -2.92 7.65 -10.22
CA ASP A 160 -4.35 7.62 -9.91
C ASP A 160 -4.86 6.20 -9.57
N PRO A 161 -4.26 5.52 -8.55
CA PRO A 161 -4.59 4.15 -8.23
C PRO A 161 -5.99 4.02 -7.64
N GLN A 162 -6.61 2.86 -7.82
CA GLN A 162 -7.86 2.50 -7.16
C GLN A 162 -7.63 1.93 -5.75
N VAL A 163 -6.43 1.39 -5.49
CA VAL A 163 -6.05 0.76 -4.22
C VAL A 163 -4.70 1.27 -3.75
N LEU A 164 -4.65 1.67 -2.48
CA LEU A 164 -3.43 1.96 -1.72
C LEU A 164 -3.19 0.86 -0.69
N LEU A 165 -2.07 0.16 -0.79
CA LEU A 165 -1.63 -0.82 0.19
C LEU A 165 -0.61 -0.16 1.12
N CYS A 166 -0.88 -0.11 2.43
CA CYS A 166 -0.04 0.53 3.44
C CYS A 166 0.59 -0.55 4.33
N ASP A 167 1.86 -0.88 4.10
CA ASP A 167 2.62 -1.85 4.89
C ASP A 167 3.26 -1.15 6.08
N ASP A 168 2.58 -1.19 7.24
CA ASP A 168 3.01 -0.59 8.53
C ASP A 168 3.51 0.86 8.40
N ALA A 169 2.77 1.64 7.64
CA ALA A 169 3.16 2.97 7.16
C ALA A 169 3.35 4.03 8.26
N THR A 170 3.04 3.70 9.52
CA THR A 170 3.12 4.61 10.67
C THR A 170 4.09 4.14 11.76
N SER A 171 4.63 2.93 11.68
CA SER A 171 5.43 2.31 12.75
C SER A 171 6.73 3.06 13.09
N ALA A 172 7.28 3.82 12.15
CA ALA A 172 8.51 4.60 12.31
C ALA A 172 8.25 6.07 12.72
N LEU A 173 7.00 6.42 13.07
CA LEU A 173 6.57 7.79 13.34
C LEU A 173 6.17 7.95 14.80
N ASP A 174 6.30 9.17 15.32
CA ASP A 174 5.76 9.54 16.63
C ASP A 174 4.23 9.59 16.60
N PRO A 175 3.54 9.52 17.76
CA PRO A 175 2.08 9.46 17.80
C PRO A 175 1.36 10.63 17.12
N THR A 176 1.87 11.86 17.27
CA THR A 176 1.27 13.06 16.66
C THR A 176 1.38 13.01 15.14
N THR A 177 2.54 12.63 14.63
CA THR A 177 2.77 12.44 13.19
C THR A 177 1.91 11.29 12.66
N THR A 178 1.78 10.20 13.40
CA THR A 178 0.91 9.06 13.06
C THR A 178 -0.53 9.54 12.86
N ALA A 179 -1.13 10.21 13.84
CA ALA A 179 -2.49 10.74 13.74
C ALA A 179 -2.66 11.65 12.50
N SER A 180 -1.67 12.50 12.23
CA SER A 180 -1.66 13.37 11.04
C SER A 180 -1.63 12.59 9.71
N ILE A 181 -0.91 11.46 9.64
CA ILE A 181 -0.87 10.59 8.45
C ILE A 181 -2.19 9.82 8.30
N LEU A 182 -2.76 9.33 9.40
CA LEU A 182 -4.05 8.64 9.38
C LEU A 182 -5.18 9.56 8.93
N ALA A 183 -5.23 10.79 9.44
CA ALA A 183 -6.17 11.81 8.99
C ALA A 183 -6.01 12.11 7.48
N LEU A 184 -4.77 12.19 6.98
CA LEU A 184 -4.50 12.35 5.55
C LEU A 184 -5.02 11.16 4.74
N LEU A 185 -4.78 9.91 5.15
CA LEU A 185 -5.27 8.73 4.44
C LEU A 185 -6.80 8.68 4.39
N LYS A 186 -7.47 9.06 5.49
CA LYS A 186 -8.92 9.16 5.56
C LYS A 186 -9.45 10.24 4.59
N ASP A 187 -8.86 11.42 4.59
CA ASP A 187 -9.21 12.52 3.69
C ASP A 187 -9.02 12.14 2.21
N LEU A 188 -7.95 11.41 1.89
CA LEU A 188 -7.70 10.89 0.54
C LEU A 188 -8.74 9.83 0.13
N ASN A 189 -9.11 8.93 1.04
CA ASN A 189 -10.17 7.95 0.79
C ASN A 189 -11.50 8.64 0.50
N GLU A 190 -11.90 9.62 1.34
CA GLU A 190 -13.15 10.36 1.19
C GLU A 190 -13.19 11.20 -0.09
N LYS A 191 -12.10 11.92 -0.43
CA LYS A 191 -12.05 12.84 -1.56
C LYS A 191 -11.83 12.14 -2.91
N LEU A 192 -11.02 11.10 -2.93
CA LEU A 192 -10.61 10.42 -4.17
C LEU A 192 -11.33 9.08 -4.39
N GLY A 193 -12.05 8.57 -3.38
CA GLY A 193 -12.71 7.26 -3.44
C GLY A 193 -11.73 6.08 -3.53
N VAL A 194 -10.45 6.29 -3.20
CA VAL A 194 -9.42 5.26 -3.24
C VAL A 194 -9.62 4.26 -2.10
N THR A 195 -9.58 2.97 -2.40
CA THR A 195 -9.60 1.93 -1.37
C THR A 195 -8.26 1.89 -0.66
N VAL A 196 -8.25 1.83 0.67
CA VAL A 196 -7.02 1.78 1.46
C VAL A 196 -6.97 0.48 2.25
N VAL A 197 -5.86 -0.25 2.14
CA VAL A 197 -5.59 -1.43 2.97
C VAL A 197 -4.46 -1.09 3.91
N VAL A 198 -4.75 -1.05 5.21
CA VAL A 198 -3.76 -0.69 6.24
C VAL A 198 -3.32 -1.93 6.98
N ILE A 199 -2.02 -2.19 6.96
CA ILE A 199 -1.41 -3.23 7.77
C ILE A 199 -0.72 -2.57 8.95
N THR A 200 -1.00 -3.07 10.14
CA THR A 200 -0.39 -2.58 11.37
C THR A 200 -0.44 -3.63 12.47
N HIS A 201 0.37 -3.42 13.50
CA HIS A 201 0.30 -4.13 14.77
C HIS A 201 -0.34 -3.28 15.88
N GLN A 202 -0.78 -2.04 15.56
CA GLN A 202 -1.34 -1.08 16.51
C GLN A 202 -2.87 -1.04 16.38
N MET A 203 -3.59 -1.49 17.42
CA MET A 203 -5.05 -1.49 17.44
C MET A 203 -5.63 -0.08 17.29
N SER A 204 -5.00 0.92 17.92
CA SER A 204 -5.44 2.32 17.83
C SER A 204 -5.53 2.85 16.40
N VAL A 205 -4.64 2.41 15.51
CA VAL A 205 -4.67 2.77 14.08
C VAL A 205 -5.91 2.19 13.40
N ILE A 206 -6.24 0.93 13.72
CA ILE A 206 -7.41 0.24 13.16
C ILE A 206 -8.70 0.95 13.61
N GLU A 207 -8.84 1.20 14.92
CA GLU A 207 -10.01 1.85 15.52
C GLU A 207 -10.24 3.27 14.98
N GLU A 208 -9.16 3.99 14.64
CA GLU A 208 -9.24 5.38 14.19
C GLU A 208 -9.78 5.52 12.76
N ILE A 209 -9.37 4.64 11.83
CA ILE A 209 -9.68 4.86 10.40
C ILE A 209 -10.31 3.69 9.68
N CYS A 210 -10.24 2.46 10.20
CA CYS A 210 -10.72 1.29 9.45
C CYS A 210 -12.22 1.05 9.67
N SER A 211 -12.93 0.73 8.59
CA SER A 211 -14.35 0.37 8.63
C SER A 211 -14.58 -1.13 8.87
N ARG A 212 -13.61 -1.95 8.45
CA ARG A 212 -13.56 -3.40 8.63
C ARG A 212 -12.13 -3.84 8.89
N VAL A 213 -11.98 -4.97 9.57
CA VAL A 213 -10.68 -5.52 9.94
C VAL A 213 -10.64 -7.04 9.74
N ALA A 214 -9.46 -7.55 9.40
CA ALA A 214 -9.11 -8.96 9.50
C ALA A 214 -7.95 -9.12 10.49
N ILE A 215 -8.08 -10.09 11.39
CA ILE A 215 -7.03 -10.49 12.33
C ILE A 215 -6.27 -11.64 11.71
N LEU A 216 -4.98 -11.44 11.51
CA LEU A 216 -4.07 -12.46 11.00
C LEU A 216 -3.24 -13.02 12.15
N ASP A 217 -3.28 -14.32 12.31
CA ASP A 217 -2.50 -15.04 13.32
C ASP A 217 -1.92 -16.33 12.72
N GLY A 218 -0.61 -16.55 12.91
CA GLY A 218 0.09 -17.74 12.41
C GLY A 218 -0.11 -18.03 10.91
N GLY A 219 -0.31 -16.99 10.08
CA GLY A 219 -0.52 -17.17 8.63
C GLY A 219 -1.95 -17.45 8.20
N VAL A 220 -2.93 -17.48 9.12
CA VAL A 220 -4.35 -17.66 8.83
C VAL A 220 -5.18 -16.45 9.21
N VAL A 221 -6.35 -16.26 8.60
CA VAL A 221 -7.35 -15.27 9.06
C VAL A 221 -8.11 -15.88 10.22
N ALA A 222 -7.79 -15.42 11.43
CA ALA A 222 -8.44 -15.90 12.66
C ALA A 222 -9.85 -15.33 12.81
N GLU A 223 -10.03 -14.07 12.44
CA GLU A 223 -11.31 -13.36 12.55
C GLU A 223 -11.38 -12.22 11.52
N GLN A 224 -12.58 -11.89 11.06
CA GLN A 224 -12.85 -10.70 10.27
C GLN A 224 -14.21 -10.10 10.63
N GLY A 225 -14.28 -8.77 10.65
CA GLY A 225 -15.50 -8.07 11.08
C GLY A 225 -15.43 -6.56 10.90
N LYS A 226 -16.40 -5.88 11.52
CA LYS A 226 -16.46 -4.41 11.64
C LYS A 226 -15.84 -3.97 12.95
#